data_15c1e4baa2c5c65ee1671ea749e7565e
#
_entry.id   15c1e4baa2c5c65ee1671ea749e7565e
#
_cell.length_a   1.000
_cell.length_b   1.000
_cell.length_c   1.000
_cell.angle_alpha   90.00
_cell.angle_beta   90.00
_cell.angle_gamma   90.00
#
_symmetry.space_group_name_H-M   'P 1'
#
loop_
_entity.id
_entity.type
_entity.pdbx_description
1 polymer ?
#
loop_
_entity_poly.entity_id
_entity_poly.type
_entity_poly.pdbx_seq_one_letter_code
_entity_poly.pdbx_strand_id
1 'polypeptide(L)'
;MYLKFKNIIPVILLLLISSLSADNLDDLTNKAVTKSLDKVGSVIKELIPGEGDTEITITSQDTYNLKYSILAVRPVAMNPFKTIENNHLLFTQFSLSNTEPFANGDDRIVLNTGLGLRTLIQDGNAIFGANIFYDHEFEQNHQRASFGLEYLTPSFEAYANLYERLSDTTTYAISASTNATETVVNGYDVSLVGQLPYMPWGKVVYKAYNWDSSGKDTEGKRYNLEARLSSNMILELGRNDQDGLANEDFGSIIFRWPSGNDAPTIITHIYTDNMFAQKDMSNEMLHKVRRTNSIVTEKQSGGLIITRGN
;
A
#
# COMPACT_ATOMS: atom_id res chain seq x y z
N MET A 1 -22.29 8.02 3.04
CA MET A 1 -20.86 8.30 3.08
C MET A 1 -20.14 7.62 1.90
N TYR A 2 -20.41 6.37 1.61
CA TYR A 2 -19.92 5.55 0.50
C TYR A 2 -20.06 6.20 -0.89
N LEU A 3 -21.24 6.73 -1.23
CA LEU A 3 -21.49 7.38 -2.54
C LEU A 3 -20.64 8.66 -2.79
N LYS A 4 -20.18 9.34 -1.74
CA LYS A 4 -19.32 10.53 -1.90
C LYS A 4 -17.88 10.16 -2.23
N PHE A 5 -17.37 9.06 -1.67
CA PHE A 5 -16.02 8.58 -1.97
C PHE A 5 -15.88 8.08 -3.42
N LYS A 6 -16.86 7.34 -3.94
CA LYS A 6 -16.88 6.86 -5.33
C LYS A 6 -16.75 8.00 -6.36
N ASN A 7 -17.19 9.22 -6.01
CA ASN A 7 -17.13 10.39 -6.88
C ASN A 7 -15.90 11.30 -6.64
N ILE A 8 -15.28 11.24 -5.47
CA ILE A 8 -14.12 12.07 -5.12
C ILE A 8 -12.81 11.49 -5.70
N ILE A 9 -12.63 10.18 -5.66
CA ILE A 9 -11.43 9.53 -6.18
C ILE A 9 -11.25 9.76 -7.69
N PRO A 10 -12.25 9.61 -8.57
CA PRO A 10 -12.12 9.95 -9.98
C PRO A 10 -11.78 11.42 -10.24
N VAL A 11 -12.29 12.34 -9.41
CA VAL A 11 -11.97 13.78 -9.53
C VAL A 11 -10.51 14.06 -9.15
N ILE A 12 -10.01 13.45 -8.07
CA ILE A 12 -8.60 13.54 -7.68
C ILE A 12 -7.73 12.92 -8.78
N LEU A 13 -8.13 11.77 -9.31
CA LEU A 13 -7.46 11.07 -10.41
C LEU A 13 -7.41 11.96 -11.68
N LEU A 14 -8.52 12.59 -12.05
CA LEU A 14 -8.61 13.47 -13.22
C LEU A 14 -7.70 14.70 -13.06
N LEU A 15 -7.62 15.27 -11.85
CA LEU A 15 -6.71 16.38 -11.54
C LEU A 15 -5.24 15.96 -11.61
N LEU A 16 -4.90 14.74 -11.18
CA LEU A 16 -3.55 14.19 -11.25
C LEU A 16 -3.17 13.84 -12.70
N ILE A 17 -4.06 13.23 -13.48
CA ILE A 17 -3.83 12.88 -14.88
C ILE A 17 -3.74 14.15 -15.74
N SER A 18 -4.56 15.16 -15.51
CA SER A 18 -4.49 16.42 -16.23
C SER A 18 -3.18 17.19 -15.98
N SER A 19 -2.55 16.96 -14.82
CA SER A 19 -1.23 17.51 -14.51
C SER A 19 -0.07 16.77 -15.21
N LEU A 20 -0.28 15.50 -15.60
CA LEU A 20 0.71 14.67 -16.30
C LEU A 20 0.64 14.80 -17.84
N SER A 21 -0.45 15.34 -18.38
CA SER A 21 -0.71 15.40 -19.85
C SER A 21 -0.14 16.65 -20.53
N ALA A 22 0.70 17.44 -19.89
CA ALA A 22 1.24 18.65 -20.46
C ALA A 22 2.50 18.35 -21.31
N ASP A 23 2.33 18.43 -22.62
CA ASP A 23 3.30 18.13 -23.69
C ASP A 23 4.41 19.17 -23.85
N ASN A 24 4.94 19.81 -22.81
CA ASN A 24 6.18 20.60 -22.87
C ASN A 24 6.83 20.75 -21.50
N LEU A 25 8.01 20.21 -21.36
CA LEU A 25 8.86 20.14 -20.15
C LEU A 25 9.60 21.44 -19.84
N ASP A 26 8.94 22.58 -19.89
CA ASP A 26 9.53 23.86 -19.49
C ASP A 26 9.11 24.26 -18.05
N ASP A 27 9.86 25.15 -17.45
CA ASP A 27 9.76 25.64 -16.05
C ASP A 27 8.33 26.01 -15.59
N LEU A 28 7.44 26.36 -16.54
CA LEU A 28 6.02 26.65 -16.32
C LEU A 28 5.20 25.39 -16.01
N THR A 29 5.55 24.23 -16.58
CA THR A 29 4.89 22.94 -16.35
C THR A 29 5.20 22.41 -14.96
N ASN A 30 6.45 22.50 -14.52
CA ASN A 30 6.84 22.10 -13.18
C ASN A 30 6.10 22.91 -12.10
N LYS A 31 5.92 24.21 -12.30
CA LYS A 31 5.13 25.07 -11.39
C LYS A 31 3.64 24.73 -11.41
N ALA A 32 3.07 24.42 -12.56
CA ALA A 32 1.66 24.05 -12.68
C ALA A 32 1.37 22.67 -12.04
N VAL A 33 2.25 21.68 -12.25
CA VAL A 33 2.17 20.36 -11.64
C VAL A 33 2.32 20.47 -10.11
N THR A 34 3.33 21.20 -9.63
CA THR A 34 3.52 21.42 -8.18
C THR A 34 2.31 22.09 -7.55
N LYS A 35 1.77 23.14 -8.17
CA LYS A 35 0.58 23.84 -7.68
C LYS A 35 -0.68 22.96 -7.68
N SER A 36 -0.81 22.04 -8.64
CA SER A 36 -1.90 21.06 -8.67
C SER A 36 -1.76 20.03 -7.57
N LEU A 37 -0.55 19.52 -7.35
CA LEU A 37 -0.23 18.59 -6.25
C LEU A 37 -0.46 19.23 -4.88
N ASP A 38 -0.07 20.49 -4.69
CA ASP A 38 -0.32 21.26 -3.47
C ASP A 38 -1.82 21.43 -3.20
N LYS A 39 -2.60 21.69 -4.25
CA LYS A 39 -4.06 21.78 -4.14
C LYS A 39 -4.69 20.45 -3.78
N VAL A 40 -4.24 19.35 -4.37
CA VAL A 40 -4.66 17.99 -3.99
C VAL A 40 -4.25 17.70 -2.55
N GLY A 41 -3.02 18.03 -2.15
CA GLY A 41 -2.54 17.91 -0.78
C GLY A 41 -3.38 18.69 0.23
N SER A 42 -3.85 19.91 -0.11
CA SER A 42 -4.72 20.68 0.77
C SER A 42 -6.09 20.02 0.96
N VAL A 43 -6.68 19.50 -0.10
CA VAL A 43 -7.94 18.74 -0.04
C VAL A 43 -7.79 17.47 0.79
N ILE A 44 -6.68 16.76 0.62
CA ILE A 44 -6.39 15.55 1.42
C ILE A 44 -6.23 15.90 2.90
N LYS A 45 -5.53 16.98 3.23
CA LYS A 45 -5.37 17.47 4.60
C LYS A 45 -6.70 17.83 5.25
N GLU A 46 -7.62 18.36 4.48
CA GLU A 46 -8.97 18.69 4.95
C GLU A 46 -9.82 17.42 5.18
N LEU A 47 -9.71 16.42 4.28
CA LEU A 47 -10.46 15.17 4.38
C LEU A 47 -9.90 14.22 5.43
N ILE A 48 -8.59 14.19 5.61
CA ILE A 48 -7.87 13.28 6.52
C ILE A 48 -6.88 14.12 7.34
N PRO A 49 -7.39 14.88 8.34
CA PRO A 49 -6.55 15.77 9.13
C PRO A 49 -5.59 15.02 10.05
N GLY A 50 -4.59 15.73 10.56
CA GLY A 50 -3.60 15.24 11.51
C GLY A 50 -2.21 15.09 10.90
N GLU A 51 -1.23 14.94 11.79
CA GLU A 51 0.17 14.68 11.42
C GLU A 51 0.33 13.24 10.92
N GLY A 52 1.31 13.00 10.06
CA GLY A 52 1.65 11.69 9.52
C GLY A 52 1.41 11.54 8.03
N ASP A 53 1.80 10.40 7.51
CA ASP A 53 1.78 10.13 6.07
C ASP A 53 0.38 9.89 5.53
N THR A 54 0.15 10.41 4.34
CA THR A 54 -1.01 10.06 3.49
C THR A 54 -0.50 9.72 2.11
N GLU A 55 -0.90 8.58 1.58
CA GLU A 55 -0.53 8.12 0.24
C GLU A 55 -1.78 7.90 -0.62
N ILE A 56 -1.71 8.30 -1.89
CA ILE A 56 -2.64 7.88 -2.93
C ILE A 56 -1.85 7.07 -3.94
N THR A 57 -2.27 5.85 -4.18
CA THR A 57 -1.63 4.95 -5.15
C THR A 57 -2.59 4.68 -6.30
N ILE A 58 -2.05 4.75 -7.50
CA ILE A 58 -2.73 4.35 -8.74
C ILE A 58 -1.87 3.28 -9.38
N THR A 59 -2.43 2.10 -9.57
CA THR A 59 -1.73 0.94 -10.14
C THR A 59 -2.42 0.51 -11.43
N SER A 60 -1.64 0.30 -12.47
CA SER A 60 -2.03 -0.38 -13.70
C SER A 60 -1.39 -1.76 -13.71
N GLN A 61 -2.17 -2.76 -14.06
CA GLN A 61 -1.74 -4.15 -14.23
C GLN A 61 -2.07 -4.60 -15.66
N ASP A 62 -1.53 -5.74 -16.12
CA ASP A 62 -1.70 -6.27 -17.48
C ASP A 62 -3.16 -6.42 -17.93
N THR A 63 -4.08 -6.57 -17.01
CA THR A 63 -5.51 -6.57 -17.24
C THR A 63 -6.09 -5.20 -16.99
N TYR A 64 -6.15 -4.33 -17.92
CA TYR A 64 -6.79 -2.99 -18.06
C TYR A 64 -7.58 -2.37 -16.88
N ASN A 65 -7.56 -2.96 -15.68
CA ASN A 65 -8.24 -2.47 -14.51
C ASN A 65 -7.31 -1.60 -13.66
N LEU A 66 -7.63 -0.31 -13.62
CA LEU A 66 -6.96 0.61 -12.73
C LEU A 66 -7.34 0.31 -11.28
N LYS A 67 -6.35 -0.02 -10.45
CA LYS A 67 -6.48 -0.10 -8.99
C LYS A 67 -6.07 1.23 -8.39
N TYR A 68 -6.80 1.67 -7.39
CA TYR A 68 -6.49 2.87 -6.63
C TYR A 68 -6.64 2.62 -5.14
N SER A 69 -5.83 3.30 -4.37
CA SER A 69 -5.95 3.29 -2.91
C SER A 69 -5.62 4.66 -2.32
N ILE A 70 -6.24 4.93 -1.18
CA ILE A 70 -5.84 6.00 -0.28
C ILE A 70 -5.47 5.37 1.04
N LEU A 71 -4.31 5.75 1.60
CA LEU A 71 -3.79 5.24 2.85
C LEU A 71 -3.34 6.41 3.72
N ALA A 72 -3.61 6.35 5.02
CA ALA A 72 -3.10 7.32 5.97
C ALA A 72 -2.62 6.67 7.26
N VAL A 73 -1.51 7.18 7.78
CA VAL A 73 -0.93 6.83 9.07
C VAL A 73 -1.02 8.04 9.99
N ARG A 74 -1.56 7.87 11.18
CA ARG A 74 -1.76 8.94 12.16
C ARG A 74 -1.30 8.54 13.55
N PRO A 75 -0.65 9.44 14.30
CA PRO A 75 -0.30 9.18 15.68
C PRO A 75 -1.58 9.12 16.53
N VAL A 76 -1.60 8.21 17.49
CA VAL A 76 -2.69 8.11 18.48
C VAL A 76 -2.20 8.76 19.77
N ALA A 77 -2.80 9.89 20.14
CA ALA A 77 -2.51 10.58 21.39
C ALA A 77 -3.17 9.84 22.56
N MET A 78 -2.49 8.87 23.14
CA MET A 78 -2.90 8.21 24.38
C MET A 78 -1.86 8.43 25.48
N ASN A 79 -2.30 8.93 26.62
CA ASN A 79 -1.45 8.98 27.83
C ASN A 79 -1.45 7.56 28.48
N PRO A 80 -0.29 6.88 28.71
CA PRO A 80 1.08 7.38 28.84
C PRO A 80 1.93 7.31 27.57
N PHE A 81 1.40 6.88 26.43
CA PHE A 81 2.12 6.75 25.16
C PHE A 81 2.28 8.13 24.47
N LYS A 82 2.59 9.14 25.24
CA LYS A 82 2.86 10.45 24.71
C LYS A 82 4.16 10.41 23.91
N THR A 83 3.97 10.31 22.56
CA THR A 83 4.87 10.86 21.54
C THR A 83 6.37 10.86 21.85
N ILE A 84 7.16 10.25 20.97
CA ILE A 84 8.60 10.49 20.68
C ILE A 84 9.54 10.82 21.90
N GLU A 85 9.07 11.51 22.93
CA GLU A 85 9.84 11.78 24.15
C GLU A 85 10.34 10.52 24.89
N ASN A 86 9.71 9.37 24.63
CA ASN A 86 10.05 8.07 25.24
C ASN A 86 10.43 7.01 24.20
N ASN A 87 10.84 7.40 22.97
CA ASN A 87 11.19 6.49 21.88
C ASN A 87 10.05 5.55 21.43
N HIS A 88 8.80 5.78 21.85
CA HIS A 88 7.65 4.96 21.51
C HIS A 88 6.57 5.79 20.83
N LEU A 89 5.91 5.19 19.84
CA LEU A 89 4.79 5.78 19.14
C LEU A 89 3.67 4.75 18.97
N LEU A 90 2.47 5.09 19.48
CA LEU A 90 1.25 4.41 19.10
C LEU A 90 0.67 5.12 17.87
N PHE A 91 0.33 4.36 16.83
CA PHE A 91 -0.24 4.91 15.60
C PHE A 91 -1.44 4.09 15.12
N THR A 92 -2.27 4.72 14.32
CA THR A 92 -3.28 4.05 13.51
C THR A 92 -2.94 4.17 12.04
N GLN A 93 -3.20 3.12 11.26
CA GLN A 93 -3.18 3.16 9.81
C GLN A 93 -4.55 2.74 9.30
N PHE A 94 -5.07 3.49 8.33
CA PHE A 94 -6.25 3.09 7.60
C PHE A 94 -6.02 3.24 6.10
N SER A 95 -6.66 2.39 5.32
CA SER A 95 -6.69 2.52 3.87
C SER A 95 -8.03 2.12 3.29
N LEU A 96 -8.35 2.72 2.15
CA LEU A 96 -9.49 2.37 1.32
C LEU A 96 -8.98 2.13 -0.08
N SER A 97 -9.30 0.96 -0.65
CA SER A 97 -8.86 0.59 -1.99
C SER A 97 -9.96 -0.12 -2.77
N ASN A 98 -9.95 0.02 -4.10
CA ASN A 98 -10.67 -0.91 -4.93
C ASN A 98 -9.82 -2.18 -5.16
N THR A 99 -10.49 -3.29 -5.33
CA THR A 99 -9.88 -4.55 -5.73
C THR A 99 -10.55 -5.05 -7.00
N GLU A 100 -10.17 -6.25 -7.44
CA GLU A 100 -10.70 -6.80 -8.69
C GLU A 100 -12.20 -6.82 -8.70
N PRO A 101 -12.81 -6.46 -9.87
CA PRO A 101 -14.23 -6.50 -10.02
C PRO A 101 -14.77 -7.92 -9.82
N PHE A 102 -15.95 -7.98 -9.28
CA PHE A 102 -16.75 -9.20 -9.18
C PHE A 102 -17.12 -9.75 -10.58
N ALA A 103 -17.63 -10.97 -10.66
CA ALA A 103 -18.06 -11.59 -11.91
C ALA A 103 -19.08 -10.75 -12.72
N ASN A 104 -19.79 -9.84 -12.06
CA ASN A 104 -20.72 -8.88 -12.67
C ASN A 104 -20.06 -7.57 -13.13
N GLY A 105 -18.75 -7.41 -12.96
CA GLY A 105 -17.99 -6.21 -13.34
C GLY A 105 -18.01 -5.06 -12.34
N ASP A 106 -18.62 -5.23 -11.16
CA ASP A 106 -18.60 -4.22 -10.11
C ASP A 106 -17.27 -4.26 -9.33
N ASP A 107 -16.66 -3.08 -9.13
CA ASP A 107 -15.48 -2.92 -8.28
C ASP A 107 -15.82 -3.26 -6.84
N ARG A 108 -14.91 -3.96 -6.17
CA ARG A 108 -14.98 -4.23 -4.74
C ARG A 108 -14.20 -3.17 -3.98
N ILE A 109 -14.69 -2.79 -2.82
CA ILE A 109 -14.03 -1.84 -1.94
C ILE A 109 -13.60 -2.54 -0.65
N VAL A 110 -12.30 -2.39 -0.32
CA VAL A 110 -11.71 -2.91 0.92
C VAL A 110 -11.33 -1.72 1.81
N LEU A 111 -11.80 -1.76 3.05
CA LEU A 111 -11.34 -0.92 4.15
C LEU A 111 -10.37 -1.72 5.00
N ASN A 112 -9.19 -1.17 5.25
CA ASN A 112 -8.25 -1.68 6.25
C ASN A 112 -8.13 -0.65 7.36
N THR A 113 -8.18 -1.10 8.60
CA THR A 113 -7.93 -0.26 9.78
C THR A 113 -7.07 -1.01 10.76
N GLY A 114 -6.06 -0.36 11.31
CA GLY A 114 -5.11 -1.00 12.19
C GLY A 114 -4.53 -0.08 13.25
N LEU A 115 -4.00 -0.70 14.28
CA LEU A 115 -3.23 -0.06 15.34
C LEU A 115 -1.85 -0.67 15.38
N GLY A 116 -0.83 0.14 15.62
CA GLY A 116 0.55 -0.32 15.74
C GLY A 116 1.32 0.47 16.79
N LEU A 117 2.30 -0.19 17.35
CA LEU A 117 3.27 0.38 18.28
C LEU A 117 4.65 0.29 17.65
N ARG A 118 5.36 1.40 17.59
CA ARG A 118 6.78 1.49 17.17
C ARG A 118 7.65 1.98 18.28
N THR A 119 8.87 1.46 18.31
CA THR A 119 9.91 1.84 19.28
C THR A 119 11.18 2.12 18.52
N LEU A 120 11.78 3.29 18.78
CA LEU A 120 13.15 3.61 18.37
C LEU A 120 14.12 2.79 19.22
N ILE A 121 15.01 2.08 18.58
CA ILE A 121 16.05 1.24 19.17
C ILE A 121 17.41 1.63 18.57
N GLN A 122 18.50 1.07 19.12
CA GLN A 122 19.86 1.33 18.64
C GLN A 122 20.19 2.84 18.58
N ASP A 123 19.89 3.55 19.66
CA ASP A 123 20.11 5.01 19.79
C ASP A 123 19.44 5.83 18.67
N GLY A 124 18.23 5.41 18.25
CA GLY A 124 17.46 6.07 17.21
C GLY A 124 17.80 5.66 15.77
N ASN A 125 18.70 4.70 15.58
CA ASN A 125 19.12 4.23 14.25
C ASN A 125 18.22 3.13 13.66
N ALA A 126 17.30 2.56 14.45
CA ALA A 126 16.36 1.57 13.96
C ALA A 126 15.00 1.73 14.65
N ILE A 127 13.96 1.20 13.98
CA ILE A 127 12.61 1.09 14.52
C ILE A 127 12.26 -0.40 14.57
N PHE A 128 11.74 -0.83 15.71
CA PHE A 128 11.02 -2.10 15.83
C PHE A 128 9.54 -1.80 16.05
N GLY A 129 8.65 -2.49 15.35
CA GLY A 129 7.22 -2.28 15.45
C GLY A 129 6.41 -3.57 15.44
N ALA A 130 5.23 -3.49 16.03
CA ALA A 130 4.20 -4.52 15.97
C ALA A 130 2.85 -3.85 15.68
N ASN A 131 1.99 -4.55 14.93
CA ASN A 131 0.71 -4.01 14.52
C ASN A 131 -0.36 -5.11 14.40
N ILE A 132 -1.62 -4.68 14.50
CA ILE A 132 -2.79 -5.49 14.25
C ILE A 132 -3.71 -4.74 13.30
N PHE A 133 -4.38 -5.47 12.39
CA PHE A 133 -5.34 -4.89 11.46
C PHE A 133 -6.62 -5.70 11.41
N TYR A 134 -7.69 -5.00 11.08
CA TYR A 134 -8.98 -5.52 10.64
C TYR A 134 -9.24 -5.04 9.22
N ASP A 135 -9.57 -5.96 8.33
CA ASP A 135 -9.87 -5.72 6.92
C ASP A 135 -11.33 -6.11 6.65
N HIS A 136 -12.03 -5.26 5.91
CA HIS A 136 -13.42 -5.47 5.54
C HIS A 136 -13.67 -5.14 4.06
N GLU A 137 -14.13 -6.10 3.30
CA GLU A 137 -14.61 -5.93 1.93
C GLU A 137 -16.13 -5.86 1.96
N PHE A 138 -16.69 -4.79 1.40
CA PHE A 138 -18.10 -4.44 1.62
C PHE A 138 -19.08 -5.27 0.79
N GLU A 139 -18.71 -5.66 -0.43
CA GLU A 139 -19.64 -6.26 -1.40
C GLU A 139 -20.02 -7.69 -1.02
N GLN A 140 -19.06 -8.50 -0.55
CA GLN A 140 -19.30 -9.88 -0.13
C GLN A 140 -19.20 -10.04 1.39
N ASN A 141 -19.00 -8.94 2.12
CA ASN A 141 -18.84 -8.93 3.57
C ASN A 141 -17.67 -9.82 4.05
N HIS A 142 -16.60 -9.90 3.24
CA HIS A 142 -15.41 -10.61 3.63
C HIS A 142 -14.64 -9.86 4.71
N GLN A 143 -14.19 -10.59 5.73
CA GLN A 143 -13.52 -10.03 6.88
C GLN A 143 -12.26 -10.82 7.21
N ARG A 144 -11.20 -10.11 7.60
CA ARG A 144 -9.91 -10.69 7.94
C ARG A 144 -9.24 -9.87 9.04
N ALA A 145 -8.57 -10.54 9.97
CA ALA A 145 -7.62 -9.93 10.90
C ALA A 145 -6.20 -10.18 10.44
N SER A 146 -5.26 -9.35 10.90
CA SER A 146 -3.84 -9.65 10.75
C SER A 146 -3.03 -9.16 11.94
N PHE A 147 -1.86 -9.80 12.14
CA PHE A 147 -0.82 -9.39 13.06
C PHE A 147 0.48 -9.22 12.26
N GLY A 148 1.19 -8.12 12.48
CA GLY A 148 2.43 -7.81 11.79
C GLY A 148 3.56 -7.41 12.72
N LEU A 149 4.78 -7.72 12.30
CA LEU A 149 6.04 -7.26 12.88
C LEU A 149 6.84 -6.52 11.82
N GLU A 150 7.58 -5.51 12.26
CA GLU A 150 8.43 -4.71 11.37
C GLU A 150 9.76 -4.33 12.03
N TYR A 151 10.80 -4.26 11.22
CA TYR A 151 12.12 -3.77 11.59
C TYR A 151 12.63 -2.87 10.48
N LEU A 152 12.89 -1.61 10.79
CA LEU A 152 13.29 -0.58 9.82
C LEU A 152 14.62 0.04 10.23
N THR A 153 15.51 0.19 9.25
CA THR A 153 16.77 0.95 9.36
C THR A 153 16.85 1.95 8.20
N PRO A 154 17.83 2.85 8.16
CA PRO A 154 17.98 3.79 7.05
C PRO A 154 18.07 3.16 5.67
N SER A 155 18.68 1.96 5.56
CA SER A 155 18.94 1.30 4.28
C SER A 155 18.17 0.00 4.03
N PHE A 156 17.50 -0.54 5.07
CA PHE A 156 16.83 -1.83 5.01
C PHE A 156 15.57 -1.84 5.84
N GLU A 157 14.51 -2.47 5.31
CA GLU A 157 13.25 -2.68 6.01
C GLU A 157 12.85 -4.16 5.87
N ALA A 158 12.31 -4.73 6.96
CA ALA A 158 11.74 -6.07 6.97
C ALA A 158 10.35 -6.04 7.62
N TYR A 159 9.42 -6.77 7.02
CA TYR A 159 8.04 -6.90 7.50
C TYR A 159 7.62 -8.35 7.43
N ALA A 160 6.86 -8.81 8.42
CA ALA A 160 6.23 -10.12 8.42
C ALA A 160 4.79 -9.98 8.92
N ASN A 161 3.82 -10.50 8.18
CA ASN A 161 2.40 -10.39 8.48
C ASN A 161 1.75 -11.77 8.43
N LEU A 162 0.89 -12.04 9.41
CA LEU A 162 0.02 -13.22 9.48
C LEU A 162 -1.42 -12.76 9.30
N TYR A 163 -2.20 -13.53 8.56
CA TYR A 163 -3.58 -13.20 8.21
C TYR A 163 -4.52 -14.33 8.62
N GLU A 164 -5.62 -13.97 9.28
CA GLU A 164 -6.62 -14.90 9.76
C GLU A 164 -8.01 -14.49 9.29
N ARG A 165 -8.73 -15.42 8.68
CA ARG A 165 -10.12 -15.25 8.22
C ARG A 165 -11.05 -15.06 9.41
N LEU A 166 -11.96 -14.09 9.30
CA LEU A 166 -13.02 -13.84 10.27
C LEU A 166 -14.43 -14.11 9.71
N SER A 167 -14.60 -14.07 8.40
CA SER A 167 -15.91 -14.28 7.74
C SER A 167 -16.12 -15.72 7.29
N ASP A 168 -17.37 -16.11 7.18
CA ASP A 168 -17.80 -17.38 6.58
C ASP A 168 -17.63 -17.37 5.05
N THR A 169 -17.79 -18.54 4.43
CA THR A 169 -17.87 -18.71 2.98
C THR A 169 -19.14 -18.08 2.43
N THR A 170 -19.00 -17.24 1.42
CA THR A 170 -20.14 -16.62 0.72
C THR A 170 -20.48 -17.40 -0.55
N THR A 171 -21.76 -17.57 -0.82
CA THR A 171 -22.27 -18.22 -2.05
C THR A 171 -23.05 -17.21 -2.88
N TYR A 172 -22.76 -17.13 -4.17
CA TYR A 172 -23.46 -16.24 -5.09
C TYR A 172 -23.71 -16.91 -6.44
N ALA A 173 -24.76 -16.49 -7.15
CA ALA A 173 -25.10 -16.99 -8.46
C ALA A 173 -24.23 -16.36 -9.54
N ILE A 174 -23.54 -17.19 -10.35
CA ILE A 174 -22.82 -16.75 -11.55
C ILE A 174 -23.76 -16.72 -12.74
N SER A 175 -24.70 -17.67 -12.78
CA SER A 175 -25.74 -17.79 -13.82
C SER A 175 -27.03 -18.33 -13.20
N ALA A 176 -28.10 -18.44 -14.00
CA ALA A 176 -29.36 -18.98 -13.52
C ALA A 176 -29.28 -20.44 -12.99
N SER A 177 -28.20 -21.17 -13.33
CA SER A 177 -28.02 -22.58 -12.95
C SER A 177 -26.72 -22.89 -12.26
N THR A 178 -25.85 -21.89 -12.02
CA THR A 178 -24.49 -22.09 -11.49
C THR A 178 -24.20 -21.13 -10.37
N ASN A 179 -23.85 -21.67 -9.20
CA ASN A 179 -23.37 -20.93 -8.06
C ASN A 179 -21.83 -21.03 -7.96
N ALA A 180 -21.22 -19.99 -7.44
CA ALA A 180 -19.86 -20.01 -6.95
C ALA A 180 -19.83 -19.78 -5.45
N THR A 181 -18.84 -20.34 -4.81
CA THR A 181 -18.49 -20.02 -3.43
C THR A 181 -17.20 -19.22 -3.39
N GLU A 182 -17.11 -18.33 -2.43
CA GLU A 182 -15.91 -17.52 -2.18
C GLU A 182 -15.59 -17.55 -0.69
N THR A 183 -14.35 -17.89 -0.36
CA THR A 183 -13.87 -18.06 1.00
C THR A 183 -12.59 -17.24 1.18
N VAL A 184 -12.54 -16.41 2.20
CA VAL A 184 -11.29 -15.74 2.61
C VAL A 184 -10.30 -16.80 3.07
N VAL A 185 -9.06 -16.70 2.64
CA VAL A 185 -8.01 -17.65 3.01
C VAL A 185 -7.07 -17.05 4.05
N ASN A 186 -6.57 -17.91 4.94
CA ASN A 186 -5.49 -17.59 5.87
C ASN A 186 -4.17 -17.54 5.10
N GLY A 187 -3.13 -17.02 5.74
CA GLY A 187 -1.80 -17.02 5.14
C GLY A 187 -0.85 -16.06 5.79
N TYR A 188 0.27 -15.84 5.11
CA TYR A 188 1.29 -14.89 5.57
C TYR A 188 2.01 -14.22 4.40
N ASP A 189 2.61 -13.08 4.67
CA ASP A 189 3.59 -12.47 3.78
C ASP A 189 4.83 -12.01 4.57
N VAL A 190 5.97 -12.00 3.86
CA VAL A 190 7.23 -11.42 4.32
C VAL A 190 7.73 -10.48 3.24
N SER A 191 8.06 -9.24 3.62
CA SER A 191 8.61 -8.25 2.71
C SER A 191 9.97 -7.77 3.17
N LEU A 192 10.90 -7.65 2.23
CA LEU A 192 12.23 -7.09 2.42
C LEU A 192 12.39 -5.90 1.49
N VAL A 193 12.89 -4.79 2.01
CA VAL A 193 13.14 -3.57 1.24
C VAL A 193 14.59 -3.16 1.43
N GLY A 194 15.30 -2.93 0.34
CA GLY A 194 16.69 -2.45 0.36
C GLY A 194 16.85 -1.17 -0.45
N GLN A 195 17.55 -0.18 0.11
CA GLN A 195 17.97 0.99 -0.64
C GLN A 195 19.00 0.57 -1.70
N LEU A 196 18.91 1.13 -2.90
CA LEU A 196 19.94 0.94 -3.92
C LEU A 196 21.26 1.61 -3.48
N PRO A 197 22.41 0.92 -3.60
CA PRO A 197 23.70 1.49 -3.26
C PRO A 197 23.97 2.77 -4.05
N TYR A 198 24.43 3.82 -3.38
CA TYR A 198 24.73 5.15 -3.96
C TYR A 198 23.53 5.88 -4.58
N MET A 199 22.34 5.29 -4.59
CA MET A 199 21.11 5.83 -5.18
C MET A 199 20.00 5.94 -4.12
N PRO A 200 20.03 6.97 -3.25
CA PRO A 200 19.13 7.06 -2.08
C PRO A 200 17.65 7.29 -2.46
N TRP A 201 17.39 7.62 -3.70
CA TRP A 201 16.04 7.77 -4.25
C TRP A 201 15.41 6.43 -4.67
N GLY A 202 16.20 5.36 -4.76
CA GLY A 202 15.79 4.04 -5.27
C GLY A 202 15.73 2.97 -4.19
N LYS A 203 14.69 2.13 -4.22
CA LYS A 203 14.53 0.96 -3.36
C LYS A 203 14.13 -0.25 -4.18
N VAL A 204 14.66 -1.42 -3.83
CA VAL A 204 14.19 -2.71 -4.31
C VAL A 204 13.32 -3.32 -3.22
N VAL A 205 12.17 -3.84 -3.61
CA VAL A 205 11.24 -4.54 -2.72
C VAL A 205 11.10 -5.98 -3.19
N TYR A 206 11.22 -6.89 -2.26
CA TYR A 206 10.90 -8.31 -2.43
C TYR A 206 9.83 -8.69 -1.44
N LYS A 207 8.75 -9.33 -1.90
CA LYS A 207 7.70 -9.91 -1.06
C LYS A 207 7.53 -11.38 -1.44
N ALA A 208 7.49 -12.25 -0.44
CA ALA A 208 7.04 -13.63 -0.58
C ALA A 208 5.76 -13.82 0.23
N TYR A 209 4.84 -14.62 -0.26
CA TYR A 209 3.58 -14.91 0.41
C TYR A 209 3.13 -16.36 0.20
N ASN A 210 2.34 -16.85 1.16
CA ASN A 210 1.66 -18.13 1.06
C ASN A 210 0.24 -17.97 1.60
N TRP A 211 -0.74 -18.48 0.84
CA TRP A 211 -2.16 -18.48 1.18
C TRP A 211 -2.68 -19.91 1.26
N ASP A 212 -3.29 -20.27 2.38
CA ASP A 212 -3.88 -21.59 2.61
C ASP A 212 -5.09 -21.79 1.70
N SER A 213 -5.03 -22.75 0.81
CA SER A 213 -6.11 -23.06 -0.12
C SER A 213 -6.63 -24.47 0.14
N SER A 214 -7.90 -24.74 -0.16
CA SER A 214 -8.52 -26.04 0.10
C SER A 214 -7.90 -27.20 -0.69
N GLY A 215 -7.20 -26.89 -1.77
CA GLY A 215 -6.48 -27.87 -2.60
C GLY A 215 -4.98 -27.84 -2.35
N LYS A 216 -4.28 -26.95 -2.99
CA LYS A 216 -2.83 -26.69 -2.85
C LYS A 216 -2.67 -25.24 -2.41
N ASP A 217 -1.83 -25.02 -1.42
CA ASP A 217 -1.45 -23.67 -1.00
C ASP A 217 -0.97 -22.83 -2.19
N THR A 218 -1.33 -21.56 -2.16
CA THR A 218 -0.97 -20.61 -3.21
C THR A 218 0.26 -19.83 -2.78
N GLU A 219 1.40 -20.17 -3.34
CA GLU A 219 2.66 -19.47 -3.11
C GLU A 219 2.89 -18.42 -4.20
N GLY A 220 3.55 -17.33 -3.83
CA GLY A 220 3.95 -16.33 -4.80
C GLY A 220 5.03 -15.40 -4.29
N LYS A 221 5.58 -14.65 -5.26
CA LYS A 221 6.66 -13.68 -5.05
C LYS A 221 6.36 -12.42 -5.84
N ARG A 222 6.63 -11.28 -5.24
CA ARG A 222 6.52 -9.97 -5.90
C ARG A 222 7.86 -9.27 -5.82
N TYR A 223 8.28 -8.72 -6.93
CA TYR A 223 9.52 -7.94 -7.05
C TYR A 223 9.16 -6.57 -7.60
N ASN A 224 9.63 -5.52 -6.97
CA ASN A 224 9.45 -4.19 -7.53
C ASN A 224 10.62 -3.25 -7.21
N LEU A 225 10.77 -2.28 -8.09
CA LEU A 225 11.63 -1.12 -7.94
C LEU A 225 10.77 0.10 -7.62
N GLU A 226 11.08 0.79 -6.55
CA GLU A 226 10.51 2.09 -6.20
C GLU A 226 11.54 3.16 -6.51
N ALA A 227 11.15 4.19 -7.27
CA ALA A 227 11.99 5.33 -7.62
C ALA A 227 11.29 6.64 -7.22
N ARG A 228 11.89 7.42 -6.32
CA ARG A 228 11.38 8.73 -5.94
C ARG A 228 11.68 9.74 -7.04
N LEU A 229 10.64 10.14 -7.77
CA LEU A 229 10.73 11.09 -8.89
C LEU A 229 10.74 12.55 -8.40
N SER A 230 9.96 12.85 -7.36
CA SER A 230 9.89 14.17 -6.73
C SER A 230 9.66 14.04 -5.22
N SER A 231 9.60 15.16 -4.52
CA SER A 231 9.29 15.19 -3.08
C SER A 231 7.99 14.47 -2.70
N ASN A 232 7.01 14.44 -3.63
CA ASN A 232 5.67 13.88 -3.40
C ASN A 232 5.35 12.66 -4.28
N MET A 233 6.22 12.28 -5.22
CA MET A 233 5.88 11.28 -6.23
C MET A 233 6.91 10.16 -6.29
N ILE A 234 6.43 8.93 -6.21
CA ILE A 234 7.21 7.70 -6.33
C ILE A 234 6.63 6.89 -7.48
N LEU A 235 7.48 6.42 -8.38
CA LEU A 235 7.17 5.42 -9.39
C LEU A 235 7.52 4.04 -8.84
N GLU A 236 6.62 3.10 -8.97
CA GLU A 236 6.84 1.69 -8.67
C GLU A 236 6.64 0.87 -9.95
N LEU A 237 7.60 0.01 -10.28
CA LEU A 237 7.51 -0.94 -11.39
C LEU A 237 7.86 -2.32 -10.85
N GLY A 238 7.07 -3.33 -11.20
CA GLY A 238 7.29 -4.66 -10.66
C GLY A 238 6.57 -5.76 -11.38
N ARG A 239 6.78 -6.96 -10.84
CA ARG A 239 6.21 -8.21 -11.33
C ARG A 239 5.72 -9.05 -10.14
N ASN A 240 4.55 -9.63 -10.30
CA ASN A 240 4.01 -10.65 -9.42
C ASN A 240 4.12 -12.01 -10.13
N ASP A 241 4.72 -12.99 -9.44
CA ASP A 241 4.90 -14.36 -9.87
C ASP A 241 4.19 -15.26 -8.86
N GLN A 242 3.08 -15.87 -9.26
CA GLN A 242 2.24 -16.71 -8.43
C GLN A 242 2.11 -18.11 -9.04
N ASP A 243 2.30 -19.13 -8.24
CA ASP A 243 2.16 -20.52 -8.64
C ASP A 243 0.79 -20.77 -9.31
N GLY A 244 0.84 -21.38 -10.50
CA GLY A 244 -0.35 -21.75 -11.26
C GLY A 244 -1.01 -20.62 -12.06
N LEU A 245 -0.49 -19.39 -12.01
CA LEU A 245 -0.93 -18.26 -12.83
C LEU A 245 0.18 -17.75 -13.75
N ALA A 246 -0.19 -17.00 -14.78
CA ALA A 246 0.77 -16.26 -15.57
C ALA A 246 1.37 -15.11 -14.73
N ASN A 247 2.66 -14.82 -14.97
CA ASN A 247 3.31 -13.65 -14.35
C ASN A 247 2.58 -12.38 -14.76
N GLU A 248 2.43 -11.46 -13.80
CA GLU A 248 1.72 -10.20 -13.99
C GLU A 248 2.66 -9.02 -13.76
N ASP A 249 2.88 -8.21 -14.78
CA ASP A 249 3.64 -6.96 -14.66
C ASP A 249 2.72 -5.85 -14.19
N PHE A 250 3.23 -4.94 -13.36
CA PHE A 250 2.47 -3.80 -12.86
C PHE A 250 3.32 -2.54 -12.79
N GLY A 251 2.65 -1.40 -12.88
CA GLY A 251 3.23 -0.09 -12.62
C GLY A 251 2.32 0.72 -11.72
N SER A 252 2.90 1.42 -10.74
CA SER A 252 2.16 2.28 -9.82
C SER A 252 2.78 3.67 -9.76
N ILE A 253 1.92 4.68 -9.63
CA ILE A 253 2.31 6.02 -9.22
C ILE A 253 1.77 6.24 -7.81
N ILE A 254 2.67 6.59 -6.88
CA ILE A 254 2.35 6.84 -5.49
C ILE A 254 2.58 8.32 -5.22
N PHE A 255 1.53 9.01 -4.80
CA PHE A 255 1.59 10.38 -4.31
C PHE A 255 1.56 10.36 -2.78
N ARG A 256 2.48 11.10 -2.13
CA ARG A 256 2.67 11.10 -0.69
C ARG A 256 2.66 12.52 -0.12
N TRP A 257 1.96 12.71 0.99
CA TRP A 257 1.92 13.92 1.81
C TRP A 257 2.12 13.60 3.30
N PRO A 258 2.84 14.44 4.06
CA PRO A 258 3.54 15.65 3.61
C PRO A 258 4.67 15.31 2.63
N SER A 259 5.07 16.30 1.85
CA SER A 259 6.21 16.16 0.95
C SER A 259 7.48 15.91 1.77
N GLY A 260 8.27 14.93 1.37
CA GLY A 260 9.62 14.74 1.90
C GLY A 260 10.57 15.78 1.31
N ASN A 261 10.48 17.05 1.72
CA ASN A 261 11.20 18.17 1.09
C ASN A 261 12.71 17.96 0.99
N ASP A 262 13.30 17.24 1.97
CA ASP A 262 14.73 16.94 2.00
C ASP A 262 15.05 15.51 1.54
N ALA A 263 14.04 14.74 1.10
CA ALA A 263 14.27 13.38 0.65
C ALA A 263 14.91 13.36 -0.73
N PRO A 264 15.99 12.58 -0.94
CA PRO A 264 16.65 12.46 -2.23
C PRO A 264 15.70 12.01 -3.33
N THR A 265 15.79 12.64 -4.51
CA THR A 265 15.04 12.29 -5.70
C THR A 265 16.00 11.96 -6.84
N ILE A 266 15.51 11.30 -7.88
CA ILE A 266 16.30 10.98 -9.07
C ILE A 266 16.87 12.24 -9.75
N ILE A 267 16.20 13.40 -9.60
CA ILE A 267 16.62 14.66 -10.21
C ILE A 267 17.66 15.38 -9.34
N THR A 268 17.48 15.37 -8.00
CA THR A 268 18.32 16.16 -7.10
C THR A 268 19.60 15.44 -6.67
N HIS A 269 19.58 14.11 -6.61
CA HIS A 269 20.68 13.30 -6.12
C HIS A 269 20.78 11.99 -6.91
N ILE A 270 21.25 12.05 -8.16
CA ILE A 270 21.40 10.85 -8.99
C ILE A 270 22.32 9.84 -8.30
N TYR A 271 23.45 10.31 -7.75
CA TYR A 271 24.39 9.51 -6.97
C TYR A 271 24.86 10.29 -5.73
N THR A 272 25.23 9.56 -4.68
CA THR A 272 25.82 10.10 -3.46
C THR A 272 27.14 9.39 -3.18
N ASP A 273 28.06 10.05 -2.44
CA ASP A 273 29.35 9.48 -2.07
C ASP A 273 29.22 8.32 -1.08
N ASN A 274 28.16 8.33 -0.27
CA ASN A 274 27.89 7.27 0.69
C ASN A 274 27.09 6.15 0.03
N MET A 275 27.47 4.90 0.27
CA MET A 275 26.80 3.71 -0.24
C MET A 275 25.34 3.69 0.19
N PHE A 276 25.03 4.06 1.43
CA PHE A 276 23.68 4.17 1.95
C PHE A 276 23.49 5.54 2.64
N ALA A 277 22.30 6.11 2.44
CA ALA A 277 21.93 7.37 3.08
C ALA A 277 21.80 7.17 4.59
N GLN A 278 22.38 8.12 5.35
CA GLN A 278 22.07 8.24 6.76
C GLN A 278 20.70 8.91 6.91
N LYS A 279 19.88 8.42 7.82
CA LYS A 279 18.52 8.89 8.02
C LYS A 279 18.19 8.88 9.51
N ASP A 280 17.61 9.95 9.98
CA ASP A 280 17.03 9.98 11.32
C ASP A 280 15.73 9.15 11.30
N MET A 281 15.74 8.00 11.99
CA MET A 281 14.61 7.08 12.01
C MET A 281 13.42 7.62 12.80
N SER A 282 13.59 8.68 13.60
CA SER A 282 12.45 9.34 14.27
C SER A 282 11.44 9.90 13.27
N ASN A 283 11.92 10.37 12.10
CA ASN A 283 11.07 10.89 11.01
C ASN A 283 10.31 9.79 10.27
N GLU A 284 10.69 8.52 10.45
CA GLU A 284 10.05 7.36 9.83
C GLU A 284 9.01 6.67 10.73
N MET A 285 8.82 7.16 11.94
CA MET A 285 7.89 6.57 12.90
C MET A 285 6.43 6.56 12.40
N LEU A 286 6.06 7.43 11.48
CA LEU A 286 4.73 7.47 10.84
C LEU A 286 4.75 6.97 9.39
N HIS A 287 5.80 6.23 8.98
CA HIS A 287 5.81 5.55 7.69
C HIS A 287 4.75 4.45 7.63
N LYS A 288 4.24 4.14 6.42
CA LYS A 288 3.25 3.07 6.25
C LYS A 288 3.77 1.70 6.69
N VAL A 289 2.90 0.87 7.25
CA VAL A 289 3.13 -0.57 7.40
C VAL A 289 2.99 -1.23 6.04
N ARG A 290 3.98 -2.03 5.63
CA ARG A 290 3.91 -2.82 4.40
C ARG A 290 3.26 -4.17 4.68
N ARG A 291 2.11 -4.39 4.05
CA ARG A 291 1.31 -5.61 4.19
C ARG A 291 0.46 -5.83 2.93
N THR A 292 -0.20 -6.97 2.82
CA THR A 292 -1.21 -7.20 1.78
C THR A 292 -2.55 -6.61 2.24
N ASN A 293 -3.00 -5.52 1.60
CA ASN A 293 -4.22 -4.80 1.95
C ASN A 293 -5.47 -5.39 1.29
N SER A 294 -5.34 -6.03 0.12
CA SER A 294 -6.46 -6.77 -0.50
C SER A 294 -6.79 -8.03 0.29
N ILE A 295 -8.07 -8.37 0.43
CA ILE A 295 -8.48 -9.63 1.02
C ILE A 295 -8.34 -10.73 -0.04
N VAL A 296 -7.50 -11.72 0.25
CA VAL A 296 -7.27 -12.85 -0.64
C VAL A 296 -8.37 -13.88 -0.44
N THR A 297 -8.97 -14.33 -1.54
CA THR A 297 -10.09 -15.27 -1.52
C THR A 297 -9.84 -16.44 -2.46
N GLU A 298 -10.31 -17.62 -2.05
CA GLU A 298 -10.45 -18.79 -2.89
C GLU A 298 -11.85 -18.82 -3.48
N LYS A 299 -11.94 -18.96 -4.80
CA LYS A 299 -13.21 -19.08 -5.55
C LYS A 299 -13.37 -20.48 -6.10
N GLN A 300 -14.53 -21.10 -5.85
CA GLN A 300 -14.86 -22.40 -6.37
C GLN A 300 -16.14 -22.31 -7.21
N SER A 301 -16.08 -22.82 -8.45
CA SER A 301 -17.24 -22.93 -9.34
C SER A 301 -17.07 -24.10 -10.30
N GLY A 302 -18.05 -25.00 -10.35
CA GLY A 302 -18.08 -26.11 -11.33
C GLY A 302 -16.83 -27.01 -11.26
N GLY A 303 -16.19 -27.18 -10.10
CA GLY A 303 -14.97 -27.96 -9.92
C GLY A 303 -13.65 -27.22 -10.16
N LEU A 304 -13.70 -25.93 -10.53
CA LEU A 304 -12.52 -25.07 -10.65
C LEU A 304 -12.29 -24.30 -9.35
N ILE A 305 -11.06 -24.34 -8.84
CA ILE A 305 -10.61 -23.59 -7.67
C ILE A 305 -9.57 -22.57 -8.14
N ILE A 306 -9.76 -21.30 -7.81
CA ILE A 306 -8.81 -20.21 -8.11
C ILE A 306 -8.59 -19.40 -6.86
N THR A 307 -7.32 -19.27 -6.43
CA THR A 307 -6.88 -18.36 -5.38
C THR A 307 -5.97 -17.30 -6.00
N ARG A 308 -6.23 -16.05 -5.71
CA ARG A 308 -5.42 -14.94 -6.21
C ARG A 308 -4.89 -14.13 -5.04
N GLY A 309 -3.57 -14.11 -4.87
CA GLY A 309 -2.84 -13.30 -3.90
C GLY A 309 -2.20 -12.11 -4.62
N ASN A 310 -2.63 -10.89 -4.28
CA ASN A 310 -2.06 -9.66 -4.83
C ASN A 310 -1.21 -8.93 -3.81
#